data_08f63eb533200766756227bad95cd0cb
#
_entry.id   08f63eb533200766756227bad95cd0cb
#
_cell.length_a   1.000
_cell.length_b   1.000
_cell.length_c   1.000
_cell.angle_alpha   90.00
_cell.angle_beta   90.00
_cell.angle_gamma   90.00
#
_symmetry.space_group_name_H-M   'P 1'
#
loop_
_entity.id
_entity.type
_entity.pdbx_description
1 polymer ?
#
loop_
_entity_poly.entity_id
_entity_poly.type
_entity_poly.pdbx_seq_one_letter_code
_entity_poly.pdbx_strand_id
1 'polypeptide(L)'
;MKSQARVVVIGGGIAGCSTLYHLTQEGWSDVVLVERDELTSGTTWHSAAQVTNFGMSQVMIGLKSHSIKLYKELAADPEYPVGYNFGDGGIRLANTQAHMGGYAHFTSLAKGMGVEFEVLDAQECARRHPLISTENLMGGLWDPSDGHIDPAQLCQALARRARAAGAEVYRFTSVTDLTQHADDSWTVHTDKGDIRAEIVVNACGYRVNEVGAMMGVE
;
A
#
# COMPACT_ATOMS: atom_id res chain seq x y z
N MET A 1 18.77 12.47 16.16
CA MET A 1 18.63 11.95 14.79
C MET A 1 19.97 11.41 14.34
N LYS A 2 20.00 10.29 13.62
CA LYS A 2 21.26 9.76 13.03
C LYS A 2 21.80 10.76 12.01
N SER A 3 23.12 10.84 11.90
CA SER A 3 23.80 11.61 10.85
C SER A 3 24.16 10.77 9.61
N GLN A 4 23.97 9.44 9.69
CA GLN A 4 24.24 8.50 8.59
C GLN A 4 23.23 7.34 8.61
N ALA A 5 22.88 6.85 7.43
CA ALA A 5 22.10 5.63 7.23
C ALA A 5 22.43 5.02 5.86
N ARG A 6 22.23 3.72 5.67
CA ARG A 6 22.35 3.12 4.34
C ARG A 6 21.22 3.58 3.43
N VAL A 7 19.99 3.57 3.95
CA VAL A 7 18.80 3.99 3.19
C VAL A 7 18.06 5.06 3.97
N VAL A 8 17.71 6.14 3.28
CA VAL A 8 16.75 7.14 3.77
C VAL A 8 15.49 7.07 2.91
N VAL A 9 14.36 6.77 3.53
CA VAL A 9 13.03 6.79 2.91
C VAL A 9 12.36 8.11 3.24
N ILE A 10 11.96 8.87 2.22
CA ILE A 10 11.32 10.18 2.39
C ILE A 10 9.81 10.01 2.17
N GLY A 11 9.02 10.27 3.22
CA GLY A 11 7.57 10.19 3.23
C GLY A 11 7.01 9.06 4.08
N GLY A 12 6.12 9.39 5.01
CA GLY A 12 5.51 8.49 6.00
C GLY A 12 4.10 8.01 5.61
N GLY A 13 3.77 7.99 4.33
CA GLY A 13 2.57 7.34 3.80
C GLY A 13 2.73 5.83 3.66
N ILE A 14 1.73 5.14 3.08
CA ILE A 14 1.75 3.68 2.92
C ILE A 14 2.96 3.19 2.13
N ALA A 15 3.36 3.90 1.08
CA ALA A 15 4.52 3.53 0.28
C ALA A 15 5.81 3.56 1.11
N GLY A 16 6.07 4.65 1.86
CA GLY A 16 7.27 4.76 2.69
C GLY A 16 7.29 3.80 3.87
N CYS A 17 6.18 3.68 4.62
CA CYS A 17 6.09 2.74 5.74
C CYS A 17 6.24 1.28 5.28
N SER A 18 5.66 0.93 4.12
CA SER A 18 5.81 -0.40 3.54
C SER A 18 7.24 -0.66 3.07
N THR A 19 7.87 0.30 2.40
CA THR A 19 9.28 0.20 1.99
C THR A 19 10.18 0.00 3.21
N LEU A 20 10.03 0.82 4.25
CA LEU A 20 10.80 0.71 5.48
C LEU A 20 10.65 -0.69 6.11
N TYR A 21 9.40 -1.17 6.21
CA TYR A 21 9.10 -2.49 6.77
C TYR A 21 9.78 -3.60 5.95
N HIS A 22 9.60 -3.62 4.63
CA HIS A 22 10.14 -4.70 3.80
C HIS A 22 11.68 -4.67 3.74
N LEU A 23 12.30 -3.50 3.75
CA LEU A 23 13.76 -3.41 3.90
C LEU A 23 14.24 -4.12 5.17
N THR A 24 13.53 -3.95 6.29
CA THR A 24 13.91 -4.66 7.53
C THR A 24 13.66 -6.16 7.46
N GLN A 25 12.63 -6.62 6.74
CA GLN A 25 12.41 -8.06 6.51
C GLN A 25 13.51 -8.68 5.66
N GLU A 26 14.12 -7.91 4.74
CA GLU A 26 15.28 -8.31 3.93
C GLU A 26 16.61 -8.15 4.69
N GLY A 27 16.59 -7.88 5.99
CA GLY A 27 17.77 -7.78 6.85
C GLY A 27 18.48 -6.42 6.85
N TRP A 28 17.87 -5.37 6.29
CA TRP A 28 18.42 -4.02 6.33
C TRP A 28 18.03 -3.32 7.62
N SER A 29 18.94 -3.19 8.57
CA SER A 29 18.67 -2.54 9.87
C SER A 29 19.08 -1.07 9.94
N ASP A 30 20.00 -0.62 9.06
CA ASP A 30 20.45 0.77 9.00
C ASP A 30 19.62 1.58 8.01
N VAL A 31 18.34 1.69 8.31
CA VAL A 31 17.34 2.39 7.49
C VAL A 31 16.61 3.43 8.32
N VAL A 32 16.34 4.59 7.69
CA VAL A 32 15.68 5.74 8.30
C VAL A 32 14.49 6.13 7.43
N LEU A 33 13.38 6.47 8.05
CA LEU A 33 12.27 7.16 7.40
C LEU A 33 12.16 8.57 7.97
N VAL A 34 12.04 9.56 7.09
CA VAL A 34 11.75 10.95 7.46
C VAL A 34 10.37 11.34 6.95
N GLU A 35 9.56 11.93 7.83
CA GLU A 35 8.23 12.44 7.53
C GLU A 35 8.08 13.85 8.12
N ARG A 36 7.62 14.78 7.31
CA ARG A 36 7.48 16.19 7.71
C ARG A 36 6.38 16.45 8.75
N ASP A 37 5.33 15.61 8.73
CA ASP A 37 4.17 15.69 9.61
C ASP A 37 4.03 14.39 10.43
N GLU A 38 2.80 13.98 10.73
CA GLU A 38 2.49 12.65 11.25
C GLU A 38 2.49 11.61 10.13
N LEU A 39 2.79 10.35 10.48
CA LEU A 39 2.60 9.25 9.53
C LEU A 39 1.15 9.28 9.00
N THR A 40 0.97 8.99 7.73
CA THR A 40 -0.32 8.93 7.03
C THR A 40 -1.00 10.26 6.73
N SER A 41 -0.48 11.39 7.17
CA SER A 41 -1.11 12.71 7.01
C SER A 41 -1.39 13.15 5.56
N GLY A 42 -0.75 12.51 4.58
CA GLY A 42 -0.98 12.74 3.15
C GLY A 42 -2.16 11.95 2.58
N THR A 43 -2.05 11.49 1.34
CA THR A 43 -3.11 10.76 0.59
C THR A 43 -3.55 9.46 1.28
N THR A 44 -2.67 8.82 2.06
CA THR A 44 -2.96 7.53 2.70
C THR A 44 -4.19 7.61 3.61
N TRP A 45 -4.31 8.61 4.41
CA TRP A 45 -5.46 8.84 5.31
C TRP A 45 -6.78 9.07 4.54
N HIS A 46 -6.71 9.58 3.29
CA HIS A 46 -7.90 9.83 2.45
C HIS A 46 -8.32 8.62 1.61
N SER A 47 -7.66 7.47 1.77
CA SER A 47 -7.98 6.25 1.05
C SER A 47 -9.38 5.74 1.41
N ALA A 48 -10.12 5.22 0.42
CA ALA A 48 -11.34 4.44 0.68
C ALA A 48 -11.04 3.11 1.39
N ALA A 49 -9.78 2.75 1.52
CA ALA A 49 -9.26 1.61 2.27
C ALA A 49 -9.79 0.23 1.83
N GLN A 50 -10.34 0.13 0.64
CA GLN A 50 -10.77 -1.14 0.07
C GLN A 50 -9.59 -2.01 -0.32
N VAL A 51 -9.66 -3.27 0.05
CA VAL A 51 -8.65 -4.30 -0.22
C VAL A 51 -9.27 -5.37 -1.11
N THR A 52 -8.64 -5.66 -2.24
CA THR A 52 -9.18 -6.55 -3.28
C THR A 52 -8.09 -7.32 -4.01
N ASN A 53 -8.38 -8.57 -4.38
CA ASN A 53 -7.55 -9.35 -5.30
C ASN A 53 -7.79 -9.01 -6.78
N PHE A 54 -8.89 -8.32 -7.10
CA PHE A 54 -9.18 -7.99 -8.49
C PHE A 54 -8.05 -7.18 -9.13
N GLY A 55 -7.46 -7.70 -10.21
CA GLY A 55 -6.35 -7.07 -10.94
C GLY A 55 -6.35 -7.49 -12.41
N MET A 56 -5.97 -6.56 -13.31
CA MET A 56 -6.02 -6.76 -14.77
C MET A 56 -4.86 -7.60 -15.31
N SER A 57 -3.95 -8.06 -14.46
CA SER A 57 -2.80 -8.90 -14.86
C SER A 57 -2.39 -9.84 -13.74
N GLN A 58 -1.67 -10.92 -14.09
CA GLN A 58 -1.11 -11.87 -13.13
C GLN A 58 -0.21 -11.18 -12.11
N VAL A 59 0.60 -10.22 -12.54
CA VAL A 59 1.48 -9.46 -11.63
C VAL A 59 0.66 -8.71 -10.59
N MET A 60 -0.41 -8.01 -11.01
CA MET A 60 -1.27 -7.27 -10.10
C MET A 60 -2.02 -8.18 -9.12
N ILE A 61 -2.50 -9.33 -9.58
CA ILE A 61 -3.13 -10.32 -8.70
C ILE A 61 -2.12 -10.83 -7.68
N GLY A 62 -0.90 -11.17 -8.09
CA GLY A 62 0.17 -11.63 -7.20
C GLY A 62 0.53 -10.61 -6.13
N LEU A 63 0.73 -9.33 -6.51
CA LEU A 63 1.02 -8.24 -5.58
C LEU A 63 -0.11 -8.03 -4.56
N LYS A 64 -1.36 -8.04 -5.02
CA LYS A 64 -2.53 -7.87 -4.15
C LYS A 64 -2.72 -9.05 -3.20
N SER A 65 -2.54 -10.29 -3.68
CA SER A 65 -2.60 -11.48 -2.83
C SER A 65 -1.52 -11.47 -1.74
N HIS A 66 -0.31 -11.02 -2.07
CA HIS A 66 0.76 -10.81 -1.09
C HIS A 66 0.35 -9.77 -0.02
N SER A 67 -0.19 -8.64 -0.45
CA SER A 67 -0.67 -7.59 0.47
C SER A 67 -1.78 -8.09 1.39
N ILE A 68 -2.77 -8.83 0.87
CA ILE A 68 -3.86 -9.41 1.64
C ILE A 68 -3.33 -10.40 2.70
N LYS A 69 -2.34 -11.22 2.34
CA LYS A 69 -1.71 -12.14 3.28
C LYS A 69 -1.05 -11.37 4.42
N LEU A 70 -0.25 -10.35 4.10
CA LEU A 70 0.39 -9.49 5.10
C LEU A 70 -0.64 -8.81 6.01
N TYR A 71 -1.74 -8.29 5.45
CA TYR A 71 -2.78 -7.62 6.23
C TYR A 71 -3.48 -8.57 7.22
N LYS A 72 -3.72 -9.83 6.82
CA LYS A 72 -4.23 -10.87 7.72
C LYS A 72 -3.25 -11.18 8.86
N GLU A 73 -1.96 -11.25 8.56
CA GLU A 73 -0.90 -11.43 9.56
C GLU A 73 -0.84 -10.25 10.55
N LEU A 74 -0.96 -9.02 10.04
CA LEU A 74 -0.98 -7.81 10.87
C LEU A 74 -2.26 -7.71 11.72
N ALA A 75 -3.40 -8.11 11.17
CA ALA A 75 -4.67 -8.13 11.91
C ALA A 75 -4.69 -9.19 13.04
N ALA A 76 -3.93 -10.27 12.88
CA ALA A 76 -3.81 -11.32 13.88
C ALA A 76 -2.76 -11.03 14.97
N ASP A 77 -2.08 -9.89 14.91
CA ASP A 77 -1.08 -9.46 15.91
C ASP A 77 -1.79 -9.25 17.27
N PRO A 78 -1.45 -10.01 18.33
CA PRO A 78 -2.17 -9.93 19.61
C PRO A 78 -1.90 -8.63 20.38
N GLU A 79 -0.80 -7.96 20.08
CA GLU A 79 -0.39 -6.76 20.80
C GLU A 79 -0.87 -5.49 20.10
N TYR A 80 -0.84 -5.48 18.75
CA TYR A 80 -1.22 -4.32 17.93
C TYR A 80 -1.92 -4.77 16.65
N PRO A 81 -3.15 -5.28 16.77
CA PRO A 81 -3.90 -5.70 15.60
C PRO A 81 -4.26 -4.50 14.73
N VAL A 82 -4.13 -4.69 13.42
CA VAL A 82 -4.65 -3.73 12.44
C VAL A 82 -6.12 -4.02 12.20
N GLY A 83 -6.95 -2.98 12.18
CA GLY A 83 -8.36 -3.09 11.82
C GLY A 83 -8.51 -3.48 10.35
N TYR A 84 -8.50 -4.78 10.08
CA TYR A 84 -8.72 -5.37 8.77
C TYR A 84 -9.93 -6.30 8.83
N ASN A 85 -11.02 -5.89 8.20
CA ASN A 85 -12.21 -6.72 7.99
C ASN A 85 -12.13 -7.37 6.61
N PHE A 86 -12.19 -8.68 6.58
CA PHE A 86 -12.12 -9.49 5.36
C PHE A 86 -13.12 -10.62 5.39
N GLY A 87 -13.51 -11.11 4.20
CA GLY A 87 -14.47 -12.22 4.08
C GLY A 87 -15.92 -11.79 3.96
N ASP A 88 -16.22 -10.50 4.08
CA ASP A 88 -17.55 -9.96 3.76
C ASP A 88 -17.79 -9.92 2.25
N GLY A 89 -16.70 -9.97 1.49
CA GLY A 89 -16.68 -9.97 0.04
C GLY A 89 -16.97 -8.62 -0.60
N GLY A 90 -16.79 -8.56 -1.92
CA GLY A 90 -17.06 -7.38 -2.73
C GLY A 90 -17.71 -7.75 -4.06
N ILE A 91 -18.62 -6.91 -4.54
CA ILE A 91 -19.30 -7.10 -5.83
C ILE A 91 -18.87 -6.00 -6.79
N ARG A 92 -18.43 -6.38 -7.99
CA ARG A 92 -18.24 -5.48 -9.13
C ARG A 92 -19.39 -5.66 -10.09
N LEU A 93 -20.20 -4.63 -10.24
CA LEU A 93 -21.41 -4.68 -11.05
C LEU A 93 -21.09 -4.61 -12.55
N ALA A 94 -21.88 -5.29 -13.36
CA ALA A 94 -21.78 -5.31 -14.80
C ALA A 94 -23.11 -4.94 -15.45
N ASN A 95 -23.11 -3.88 -16.25
CA ASN A 95 -24.29 -3.37 -16.96
C ASN A 95 -24.29 -3.76 -18.45
N THR A 96 -23.26 -4.48 -18.91
CA THR A 96 -23.16 -4.90 -20.32
C THR A 96 -22.71 -6.34 -20.42
N GLN A 97 -23.08 -7.01 -21.52
CA GLN A 97 -22.64 -8.36 -21.85
C GLN A 97 -21.11 -8.43 -22.00
N ALA A 98 -20.48 -7.37 -22.49
CA ALA A 98 -19.03 -7.29 -22.60
C ALA A 98 -18.33 -7.34 -21.23
N HIS A 99 -18.88 -6.64 -20.23
CA HIS A 99 -18.38 -6.74 -18.86
C HIS A 99 -18.52 -8.16 -18.30
N MET A 100 -19.68 -8.81 -18.49
CA MET A 100 -19.90 -10.20 -18.04
C MET A 100 -18.91 -11.17 -18.70
N GLY A 101 -18.67 -11.03 -20.00
CA GLY A 101 -17.66 -11.80 -20.72
C GLY A 101 -16.24 -11.57 -20.17
N GLY A 102 -15.91 -10.31 -19.87
CA GLY A 102 -14.65 -9.95 -19.22
C GLY A 102 -14.48 -10.60 -17.84
N TYR A 103 -15.53 -10.61 -17.03
CA TYR A 103 -15.51 -11.25 -15.70
C TYR A 103 -15.35 -12.78 -15.79
N ALA A 104 -16.00 -13.43 -16.75
CA ALA A 104 -15.84 -14.87 -16.98
C ALA A 104 -14.40 -15.22 -17.39
N HIS A 105 -13.81 -14.43 -18.29
CA HIS A 105 -12.40 -14.60 -18.67
C HIS A 105 -11.47 -14.38 -17.48
N PHE A 106 -11.66 -13.30 -16.74
CA PHE A 106 -10.85 -12.96 -15.56
C PHE A 106 -10.92 -14.05 -14.47
N THR A 107 -12.12 -14.58 -14.19
CA THR A 107 -12.31 -15.67 -13.24
C THR A 107 -11.49 -16.90 -13.64
N SER A 108 -11.45 -17.24 -14.92
CA SER A 108 -10.66 -18.35 -15.44
C SER A 108 -9.16 -18.14 -15.25
N LEU A 109 -8.68 -16.90 -15.50
CA LEU A 109 -7.28 -16.53 -15.29
C LEU A 109 -6.88 -16.60 -13.80
N ALA A 110 -7.69 -16.01 -12.93
CA ALA A 110 -7.44 -15.93 -11.49
C ALA A 110 -7.43 -17.33 -10.82
N LYS A 111 -8.29 -18.23 -11.30
CA LYS A 111 -8.34 -19.61 -10.81
C LYS A 111 -7.01 -20.35 -11.02
N GLY A 112 -6.32 -20.10 -12.13
CA GLY A 112 -4.98 -20.63 -12.39
C GLY A 112 -3.91 -20.11 -11.42
N MET A 113 -4.20 -19.05 -10.67
CA MET A 113 -3.34 -18.45 -9.65
C MET A 113 -3.79 -18.76 -8.21
N GLY A 114 -4.79 -19.63 -8.04
CA GLY A 114 -5.33 -19.99 -6.72
C GLY A 114 -6.22 -18.89 -6.11
N VAL A 115 -6.72 -17.95 -6.92
CA VAL A 115 -7.67 -16.91 -6.51
C VAL A 115 -9.04 -17.23 -7.07
N GLU A 116 -10.04 -17.32 -6.19
CA GLU A 116 -11.41 -17.66 -6.56
C GLU A 116 -12.26 -16.41 -6.65
N PHE A 117 -12.96 -16.28 -7.78
CA PHE A 117 -14.00 -15.30 -8.03
C PHE A 117 -15.25 -16.02 -8.50
N GLU A 118 -16.41 -15.44 -8.27
CA GLU A 118 -17.69 -15.98 -8.70
C GLU A 118 -18.40 -14.97 -9.61
N VAL A 119 -18.87 -15.45 -10.76
CA VAL A 119 -19.71 -14.65 -11.65
C VAL A 119 -21.15 -14.79 -11.21
N LEU A 120 -21.80 -13.67 -10.88
CA LEU A 120 -23.17 -13.60 -10.36
C LEU A 120 -24.11 -13.06 -11.42
N ASP A 121 -25.36 -13.53 -11.40
CA ASP A 121 -26.47 -12.86 -12.06
C ASP A 121 -26.98 -11.64 -11.24
N ALA A 122 -27.86 -10.84 -11.82
CA ALA A 122 -28.37 -9.63 -11.18
C ALA A 122 -29.15 -9.91 -9.89
N GLN A 123 -29.88 -11.00 -9.84
CA GLN A 123 -30.68 -11.38 -8.66
C GLN A 123 -29.77 -11.80 -7.52
N GLU A 124 -28.73 -12.57 -7.81
CA GLU A 124 -27.76 -12.97 -6.82
C GLU A 124 -26.95 -11.78 -6.28
N CYS A 125 -26.64 -10.78 -7.13
CA CYS A 125 -26.03 -9.52 -6.66
C CYS A 125 -26.93 -8.83 -5.63
N ALA A 126 -28.22 -8.68 -5.93
CA ALA A 126 -29.18 -8.06 -5.01
C ALA A 126 -29.40 -8.88 -3.73
N ARG A 127 -29.36 -10.21 -3.83
CA ARG A 127 -29.47 -11.08 -2.65
C ARG A 127 -28.29 -10.90 -1.68
N ARG A 128 -27.07 -10.78 -2.22
CA ARG A 128 -25.85 -10.57 -1.41
C ARG A 128 -25.76 -9.15 -0.87
N HIS A 129 -26.27 -8.17 -1.61
CA HIS A 129 -26.25 -6.77 -1.20
C HIS A 129 -27.61 -6.12 -1.48
N PRO A 130 -28.53 -6.08 -0.52
CA PRO A 130 -29.93 -5.67 -0.75
C PRO A 130 -30.15 -4.22 -1.21
N LEU A 131 -29.14 -3.37 -1.17
CA LEU A 131 -29.19 -1.99 -1.66
C LEU A 131 -28.91 -1.88 -3.17
N ILE A 132 -28.53 -2.98 -3.84
CA ILE A 132 -28.26 -2.97 -5.28
C ILE A 132 -29.57 -3.01 -6.03
N SER A 133 -29.78 -2.02 -6.94
CA SER A 133 -30.86 -2.08 -7.92
C SER A 133 -30.49 -3.07 -9.03
N THR A 134 -31.44 -3.92 -9.39
CA THR A 134 -31.29 -4.85 -10.53
C THR A 134 -31.70 -4.24 -11.89
N GLU A 135 -32.17 -2.99 -11.88
CA GLU A 135 -32.53 -2.27 -13.10
C GLU A 135 -31.26 -2.03 -13.95
N ASN A 136 -31.30 -2.50 -15.21
CA ASN A 136 -30.18 -2.45 -16.15
C ASN A 136 -28.87 -3.16 -15.64
N LEU A 137 -28.99 -4.03 -14.65
CA LEU A 137 -27.90 -4.83 -14.15
C LEU A 137 -27.92 -6.21 -14.83
N MET A 138 -26.81 -6.62 -15.44
CA MET A 138 -26.66 -7.95 -16.04
C MET A 138 -26.11 -8.98 -15.04
N GLY A 139 -25.35 -8.52 -14.05
CA GLY A 139 -24.73 -9.37 -13.06
C GLY A 139 -23.54 -8.70 -12.42
N GLY A 140 -22.60 -9.50 -11.92
CA GLY A 140 -21.41 -8.99 -11.27
C GLY A 140 -20.32 -10.05 -11.09
N LEU A 141 -19.19 -9.57 -10.61
CA LEU A 141 -18.07 -10.40 -10.13
C LEU A 141 -18.00 -10.28 -8.61
N TRP A 142 -18.11 -11.40 -7.94
CA TRP A 142 -17.93 -11.52 -6.50
C TRP A 142 -16.51 -11.92 -6.17
N ASP A 143 -15.88 -11.18 -5.26
CA ASP A 143 -14.61 -11.53 -4.66
C ASP A 143 -14.83 -11.86 -3.17
N PRO A 144 -14.76 -13.12 -2.75
CA PRO A 144 -15.01 -13.50 -1.36
C PRO A 144 -13.91 -13.04 -0.41
N SER A 145 -12.76 -12.64 -0.93
CA SER A 145 -11.61 -12.17 -0.14
C SER A 145 -11.54 -10.65 0.00
N ASP A 146 -12.42 -9.92 -0.69
CA ASP A 146 -12.51 -8.47 -0.55
C ASP A 146 -12.82 -8.07 0.90
N GLY A 147 -12.28 -6.91 1.27
CA GLY A 147 -12.47 -6.36 2.60
C GLY A 147 -12.04 -4.91 2.65
N HIS A 148 -11.88 -4.41 3.86
CA HIS A 148 -11.38 -3.04 4.10
C HIS A 148 -10.44 -3.01 5.30
N ILE A 149 -9.50 -2.08 5.28
CA ILE A 149 -8.45 -1.94 6.30
C ILE A 149 -8.41 -0.50 6.81
N ASP A 150 -8.00 -0.30 8.06
CA ASP A 150 -7.66 1.04 8.54
C ASP A 150 -6.27 1.44 8.01
N PRO A 151 -6.17 2.43 7.10
CA PRO A 151 -4.89 2.78 6.48
C PRO A 151 -3.92 3.44 7.45
N ALA A 152 -4.43 4.13 8.48
CA ALA A 152 -3.58 4.75 9.48
C ALA A 152 -2.98 3.70 10.42
N GLN A 153 -3.80 2.76 10.90
CA GLN A 153 -3.32 1.64 11.69
C GLN A 153 -2.33 0.77 10.92
N LEU A 154 -2.58 0.53 9.62
CA LEU A 154 -1.64 -0.21 8.78
C LEU A 154 -0.26 0.44 8.74
N CYS A 155 -0.17 1.74 8.46
CA CYS A 155 1.12 2.44 8.43
C CYS A 155 1.82 2.44 9.79
N GLN A 156 1.08 2.64 10.88
CA GLN A 156 1.63 2.58 12.24
C GLN A 156 2.17 1.18 12.56
N ALA A 157 1.46 0.12 12.19
CA ALA A 157 1.89 -1.26 12.41
C ALA A 157 3.17 -1.58 11.63
N LEU A 158 3.24 -1.20 10.34
CA LEU A 158 4.43 -1.38 9.51
C LEU A 158 5.64 -0.63 10.08
N ALA A 159 5.47 0.66 10.38
CA ALA A 159 6.54 1.51 10.93
C ALA A 159 7.02 0.99 12.30
N ARG A 160 6.10 0.53 13.14
CA ARG A 160 6.42 -0.04 14.45
C ARG A 160 7.24 -1.33 14.33
N ARG A 161 6.83 -2.26 13.45
CA ARG A 161 7.58 -3.50 13.21
C ARG A 161 8.96 -3.22 12.62
N ALA A 162 9.07 -2.25 11.71
CA ALA A 162 10.35 -1.82 11.20
C ALA A 162 11.26 -1.26 12.30
N ARG A 163 10.70 -0.45 13.22
CA ARG A 163 11.47 0.07 14.38
C ARG A 163 11.91 -1.05 15.33
N ALA A 164 11.08 -2.03 15.58
CA ALA A 164 11.45 -3.20 16.39
C ALA A 164 12.60 -4.00 15.75
N ALA A 165 12.72 -3.96 14.42
CA ALA A 165 13.83 -4.55 13.66
C ALA A 165 15.04 -3.62 13.47
N GLY A 166 15.07 -2.45 14.14
CA GLY A 166 16.22 -1.54 14.16
C GLY A 166 16.14 -0.31 13.26
N ALA A 167 15.06 -0.16 12.46
CA ALA A 167 14.86 1.06 11.68
C ALA A 167 14.51 2.26 12.57
N GLU A 168 14.80 3.48 12.08
CA GLU A 168 14.43 4.71 12.76
C GLU A 168 13.38 5.49 11.97
N VAL A 169 12.46 6.14 12.67
CA VAL A 169 11.39 6.96 12.07
C VAL A 169 11.40 8.33 12.73
N TYR A 170 11.65 9.34 11.92
CA TYR A 170 11.66 10.74 12.32
C TYR A 170 10.46 11.47 11.75
N ARG A 171 9.47 11.72 12.59
CA ARG A 171 8.30 12.55 12.29
C ARG A 171 8.62 14.02 12.51
N PHE A 172 7.82 14.90 11.94
CA PHE A 172 8.00 16.35 12.02
C PHE A 172 9.39 16.77 11.56
N THR A 173 9.89 16.09 10.52
CA THR A 173 11.24 16.30 9.96
C THR A 173 11.09 16.49 8.45
N SER A 174 11.20 17.73 8.01
CA SER A 174 11.02 18.11 6.62
C SER A 174 12.35 18.02 5.86
N VAL A 175 12.36 17.30 4.74
CA VAL A 175 13.47 17.37 3.80
C VAL A 175 13.40 18.71 3.08
N THR A 176 14.51 19.44 3.10
CA THR A 176 14.63 20.79 2.51
C THR A 176 15.42 20.79 1.22
N ASP A 177 16.36 19.85 1.06
CA ASP A 177 17.16 19.68 -0.15
C ASP A 177 17.83 18.30 -0.19
N LEU A 178 18.37 17.92 -1.36
CA LEU A 178 19.11 16.68 -1.59
C LEU A 178 20.38 17.00 -2.38
N THR A 179 21.53 16.55 -1.89
CA THR A 179 22.81 16.70 -2.60
C THR A 179 23.38 15.34 -2.93
N GLN A 180 23.54 15.03 -4.22
CA GLN A 180 24.30 13.85 -4.65
C GLN A 180 25.80 14.15 -4.67
N HIS A 181 26.60 13.21 -4.22
CA HIS A 181 28.05 13.31 -4.19
C HIS A 181 28.70 12.51 -5.33
N ALA A 182 29.97 12.77 -5.59
CA ALA A 182 30.72 12.10 -6.64
C ALA A 182 30.91 10.58 -6.45
N ASP A 183 30.68 10.08 -5.22
CA ASP A 183 30.69 8.65 -4.87
C ASP A 183 29.28 8.03 -4.90
N ASP A 184 28.34 8.67 -5.58
CA ASP A 184 26.92 8.28 -5.71
C ASP A 184 26.12 8.30 -4.39
N SER A 185 26.74 8.63 -3.26
CA SER A 185 26.02 8.82 -2.00
C SER A 185 25.27 10.16 -1.97
N TRP A 186 24.39 10.32 -1.01
CA TRP A 186 23.52 11.47 -0.86
C TRP A 186 23.69 12.14 0.50
N THR A 187 23.50 13.45 0.55
CA THR A 187 23.12 14.15 1.76
C THR A 187 21.66 14.54 1.70
N VAL A 188 20.87 14.05 2.62
CA VAL A 188 19.48 14.45 2.83
C VAL A 188 19.48 15.59 3.83
N HIS A 189 19.25 16.81 3.37
CA HIS A 189 19.15 18.00 4.22
C HIS A 189 17.76 18.07 4.82
N THR A 190 17.67 18.26 6.13
CA THR A 190 16.39 18.41 6.83
C THR A 190 16.41 19.65 7.73
N ASP A 191 15.21 20.09 8.14
CA ASP A 191 15.04 21.17 9.12
C ASP A 191 15.59 20.82 10.53
N LYS A 192 16.04 19.58 10.73
CA LYS A 192 16.60 19.09 12.00
C LYS A 192 18.04 18.56 11.89
N GLY A 193 18.68 18.80 10.76
CA GLY A 193 20.05 18.38 10.47
C GLY A 193 20.13 17.41 9.29
N ASP A 194 21.35 17.08 8.92
CA ASP A 194 21.64 16.32 7.71
C ASP A 194 21.83 14.83 8.00
N ILE A 195 21.44 14.00 7.02
CA ILE A 195 21.65 12.55 7.03
C ILE A 195 22.40 12.16 5.77
N ARG A 196 23.61 11.58 5.92
CA ARG A 196 24.30 10.95 4.80
C ARG A 196 23.69 9.61 4.50
N ALA A 197 23.42 9.31 3.21
CA ALA A 197 22.80 8.07 2.79
C ALA A 197 23.50 7.47 1.56
N GLU A 198 23.55 6.13 1.47
CA GLU A 198 23.95 5.44 0.23
C GLU A 198 22.80 5.48 -0.78
N ILE A 199 21.58 5.33 -0.30
CA ILE A 199 20.35 5.23 -1.10
C ILE A 199 19.28 6.15 -0.53
N VAL A 200 18.61 6.90 -1.42
CA VAL A 200 17.42 7.70 -1.09
C VAL A 200 16.22 7.13 -1.83
N VAL A 201 15.14 6.88 -1.10
CA VAL A 201 13.86 6.45 -1.67
C VAL A 201 12.84 7.57 -1.54
N ASN A 202 12.40 8.09 -2.67
CA ASN A 202 11.35 9.10 -2.74
C ASN A 202 9.97 8.43 -2.68
N ALA A 203 9.32 8.46 -1.53
CA ALA A 203 7.98 7.93 -1.26
C ALA A 203 6.97 9.04 -0.91
N CYS A 204 7.17 10.26 -1.45
CA CYS A 204 6.45 11.48 -1.08
C CYS A 204 5.03 11.60 -1.66
N GLY A 205 4.49 10.53 -2.25
CA GLY A 205 3.11 10.51 -2.77
C GLY A 205 2.88 11.62 -3.81
N TYR A 206 1.88 12.47 -3.61
CA TYR A 206 1.56 13.56 -4.55
C TYR A 206 2.64 14.66 -4.65
N ARG A 207 3.63 14.64 -3.73
CA ARG A 207 4.79 15.54 -3.76
C ARG A 207 6.05 14.89 -4.33
N VAL A 208 5.93 13.73 -4.96
CA VAL A 208 7.07 13.00 -5.53
C VAL A 208 7.89 13.86 -6.51
N ASN A 209 7.23 14.73 -7.28
CA ASN A 209 7.91 15.61 -8.24
C ASN A 209 8.71 16.72 -7.54
N GLU A 210 8.21 17.27 -6.41
CA GLU A 210 8.93 18.30 -5.64
C GLU A 210 10.27 17.74 -5.13
N VAL A 211 10.25 16.53 -4.57
CA VAL A 211 11.46 15.85 -4.11
C VAL A 211 12.29 15.30 -5.27
N GLY A 212 11.65 14.86 -6.36
CA GLY A 212 12.34 14.48 -7.60
C GLY A 212 13.18 15.61 -8.18
N ALA A 213 12.65 16.82 -8.18
CA ALA A 213 13.39 18.00 -8.65
C ALA A 213 14.66 18.28 -7.81
N MET A 214 14.62 18.06 -6.49
CA MET A 214 15.81 18.13 -5.62
C MET A 214 16.87 17.06 -5.98
N MET A 215 16.43 15.95 -6.59
CA MET A 215 17.30 14.86 -7.06
C MET A 215 17.76 15.06 -8.51
N GLY A 216 17.38 16.17 -9.18
CA GLY A 216 17.66 16.40 -10.58
C GLY A 216 16.81 15.57 -11.57
N VAL A 217 15.68 15.04 -11.11
CA VAL A 217 14.71 14.28 -11.93
C VAL A 217 13.54 15.21 -12.26
N GLU A 218 13.26 15.40 -13.56
CA GLU A 218 12.13 16.18 -14.09
C GLU A 218 10.91 15.30 -14.42
#